data_f135158c1d077763cfee6ab4843094d3
#
_entry.id   f135158c1d077763cfee6ab4843094d3
#
_cell.length_a   1.000
_cell.length_b   1.000
_cell.length_c   1.000
_cell.angle_alpha   90.00
_cell.angle_beta   90.00
_cell.angle_gamma   90.00
#
_symmetry.space_group_name_H-M   'P 1'
#
loop_
_entity.id
_entity.type
_entity.pdbx_description
1 polymer ?
#
loop_
_entity_poly.entity_id
_entity_poly.type
_entity_poly.pdbx_seq_one_letter_code
_entity_poly.pdbx_strand_id
1 'polypeptide(L)'
;MYGKSKYAGEKLVRELTDKHVIVRSSWLYGVGSYDFVDRVLDNAKKDGKVVLPEDEISSPTSADALAGFIECLMHTREFGLYHASCDGSCSRAEWAREILRLNGMDSIPVISAAENTELRPRFTLLDNMMLRITGLYQMPDWKNALADYFSTKKGGAHK
;
A
#
# COMPACT_ATOMS: atom_id res chain seq x y z
N MET A 1 -16.00 7.68 9.68
CA MET A 1 -16.42 6.47 10.42
C MET A 1 -15.36 5.38 10.43
N TYR A 2 -14.72 5.04 9.31
CA TYR A 2 -13.69 3.99 9.17
C TYR A 2 -12.52 4.11 10.17
N GLY A 3 -11.83 5.27 10.25
CA GLY A 3 -10.70 5.43 11.17
C GLY A 3 -11.07 5.27 12.65
N LYS A 4 -12.28 5.69 13.04
CA LYS A 4 -12.77 5.51 14.41
C LYS A 4 -12.96 4.05 14.78
N SER A 5 -13.50 3.22 13.86
CA SER A 5 -13.69 1.78 14.10
C SER A 5 -12.36 1.04 14.19
N LYS A 6 -11.37 1.36 13.32
CA LYS A 6 -10.03 0.78 13.40
C LYS A 6 -9.33 1.15 14.71
N TYR A 7 -9.38 2.41 15.10
CA TYR A 7 -8.79 2.86 16.36
C TYR A 7 -9.45 2.25 17.60
N ALA A 8 -10.77 2.07 17.58
CA ALA A 8 -11.47 1.37 18.66
C ALA A 8 -10.99 -0.08 18.82
N GLY A 9 -10.77 -0.80 17.70
CA GLY A 9 -10.17 -2.13 17.72
C GLY A 9 -8.76 -2.15 18.29
N GLU A 10 -7.90 -1.19 17.92
CA GLU A 10 -6.55 -1.07 18.49
C GLU A 10 -6.58 -0.84 20.02
N LYS A 11 -7.50 -0.01 20.50
CA LYS A 11 -7.68 0.21 21.95
C LYS A 11 -8.05 -1.07 22.68
N LEU A 12 -9.04 -1.81 22.17
CA LEU A 12 -9.46 -3.08 22.77
C LEU A 12 -8.31 -4.10 22.82
N VAL A 13 -7.52 -4.21 21.76
CA VAL A 13 -6.35 -5.11 21.76
C VAL A 13 -5.35 -4.74 22.86
N ARG A 14 -5.06 -3.44 23.03
CA ARG A 14 -4.15 -2.94 24.08
C ARG A 14 -4.68 -3.15 25.49
N GLU A 15 -5.99 -3.06 25.69
CA GLU A 15 -6.65 -3.27 26.98
C GLU A 15 -6.67 -4.76 27.38
N LEU A 16 -6.71 -5.67 26.38
CA LEU A 16 -6.81 -7.10 26.64
C LEU A 16 -5.47 -7.79 26.91
N THR A 17 -4.36 -7.28 26.36
CA THR A 17 -3.04 -7.92 26.52
C THR A 17 -1.89 -6.97 26.22
N ASP A 18 -0.84 -7.05 27.04
CA ASP A 18 0.44 -6.36 26.76
C ASP A 18 1.25 -7.05 25.66
N LYS A 19 0.97 -8.33 25.40
CA LYS A 19 1.65 -9.12 24.35
C LYS A 19 0.86 -9.04 23.05
N HIS A 20 0.86 -7.86 22.43
CA HIS A 20 0.17 -7.64 21.17
C HIS A 20 1.09 -6.97 20.14
N VAL A 21 0.77 -7.19 18.87
CA VAL A 21 1.35 -6.47 17.74
C VAL A 21 0.21 -5.83 16.97
N ILE A 22 0.31 -4.53 16.78
CA ILE A 22 -0.59 -3.76 15.91
C ILE A 22 0.24 -3.22 14.76
N VAL A 23 -0.13 -3.58 13.54
CA VAL A 23 0.55 -3.11 12.33
C VAL A 23 -0.38 -2.19 11.55
N ARG A 24 0.06 -0.95 11.32
CA ARG A 24 -0.61 0.01 10.45
C ARG A 24 0.11 0.06 9.12
N SER A 25 -0.63 -0.01 8.04
CA SER A 25 -0.13 0.09 6.68
C SER A 25 -0.98 1.06 5.85
N SER A 26 -0.52 1.40 4.65
CA SER A 26 -1.22 2.31 3.75
C SER A 26 -1.28 1.75 2.33
N TRP A 27 -2.33 2.09 1.58
CA TRP A 27 -2.55 1.76 0.18
C TRP A 27 -2.16 0.33 -0.19
N LEU A 28 -2.69 -0.62 0.61
CA LEU A 28 -2.40 -2.04 0.45
C LEU A 28 -2.94 -2.57 -0.88
N TYR A 29 -2.12 -3.34 -1.60
CA TYR A 29 -2.49 -4.04 -2.82
C TYR A 29 -1.84 -5.44 -2.83
N GLY A 30 -2.41 -6.37 -3.60
CA GLY A 30 -1.88 -7.73 -3.66
C GLY A 30 -2.70 -8.67 -4.52
N VAL A 31 -2.22 -9.89 -4.68
CA VAL A 31 -2.92 -10.94 -5.43
C VAL A 31 -4.14 -11.42 -4.66
N GLY A 32 -5.24 -11.72 -5.37
CA GLY A 32 -6.44 -12.36 -4.79
C GLY A 32 -7.63 -11.44 -4.54
N SER A 33 -7.51 -10.13 -4.73
CA SER A 33 -8.63 -9.19 -4.67
C SER A 33 -8.56 -8.18 -5.81
N TYR A 34 -9.73 -7.66 -6.20
CA TYR A 34 -9.81 -6.54 -7.14
C TYR A 34 -9.47 -5.25 -6.42
N ASP A 35 -8.31 -4.69 -6.71
CA ASP A 35 -7.75 -3.55 -6.01
C ASP A 35 -7.53 -2.31 -6.90
N PHE A 36 -6.74 -1.36 -6.43
CA PHE A 36 -6.42 -0.14 -7.17
C PHE A 36 -5.65 -0.42 -8.46
N VAL A 37 -4.73 -1.40 -8.44
CA VAL A 37 -3.91 -1.76 -9.59
C VAL A 37 -4.81 -2.28 -10.73
N ASP A 38 -5.74 -3.18 -10.41
CA ASP A 38 -6.69 -3.73 -11.37
C ASP A 38 -7.59 -2.62 -11.95
N ARG A 39 -8.11 -1.73 -11.11
CA ARG A 39 -8.93 -0.59 -11.56
C ARG A 39 -8.19 0.33 -12.53
N VAL A 40 -6.91 0.63 -12.27
CA VAL A 40 -6.09 1.45 -13.17
C VAL A 40 -5.96 0.78 -14.53
N LEU A 41 -5.63 -0.51 -14.56
CA LEU A 41 -5.47 -1.27 -15.80
C LEU A 41 -6.78 -1.42 -16.57
N ASP A 42 -7.89 -1.64 -15.89
CA ASP A 42 -9.20 -1.76 -16.51
C ASP A 42 -9.68 -0.42 -17.09
N ASN A 43 -9.52 0.68 -16.35
CA ASN A 43 -9.87 2.02 -16.86
C ASN A 43 -9.01 2.39 -18.07
N ALA A 44 -7.72 2.10 -18.01
CA ALA A 44 -6.81 2.34 -19.12
C ALA A 44 -7.24 1.58 -20.41
N LYS A 45 -7.63 0.31 -20.27
CA LYS A 45 -8.09 -0.50 -21.39
C LYS A 45 -9.46 -0.07 -21.92
N LYS A 46 -10.38 0.26 -21.02
CA LYS A 46 -11.76 0.58 -21.35
C LYS A 46 -11.91 2.00 -21.93
N ASP A 47 -11.30 2.97 -21.24
CA ASP A 47 -11.56 4.39 -21.49
C ASP A 47 -10.40 5.09 -22.23
N GLY A 48 -9.28 4.39 -22.45
CA GLY A 48 -8.07 4.95 -23.06
C GLY A 48 -7.42 6.07 -22.24
N LYS A 49 -7.81 6.23 -20.98
CA LYS A 49 -7.29 7.21 -20.03
C LYS A 49 -7.55 6.77 -18.60
N VAL A 50 -6.79 7.36 -17.66
CA VAL A 50 -7.01 7.20 -16.22
C VAL A 50 -7.17 8.59 -15.60
N VAL A 51 -8.18 8.80 -14.77
CA VAL A 51 -8.44 10.09 -14.10
C VAL A 51 -8.28 9.91 -12.61
N LEU A 52 -7.31 10.60 -11.99
CA LEU A 52 -6.96 10.41 -10.58
C LEU A 52 -6.47 11.72 -9.93
N PRO A 53 -6.63 11.88 -8.61
CA PRO A 53 -6.10 13.04 -7.89
C PRO A 53 -4.55 12.99 -7.81
N GLU A 54 -3.92 14.16 -7.90
CA GLU A 54 -2.49 14.34 -7.66
C GLU A 54 -2.18 14.80 -6.23
N ASP A 55 -3.17 15.20 -5.48
CA ASP A 55 -3.06 15.74 -4.13
C ASP A 55 -3.27 14.70 -3.01
N GLU A 56 -3.61 13.46 -3.35
CA GLU A 56 -3.60 12.33 -2.40
C GLU A 56 -2.21 11.69 -2.40
N ILE A 57 -1.48 11.82 -1.28
CA ILE A 57 -0.12 11.32 -1.11
C ILE A 57 -0.07 10.22 -0.06
N SER A 58 0.56 9.09 -0.40
CA SER A 58 0.87 8.00 0.53
C SER A 58 1.97 7.07 -0.02
N SER A 59 2.20 5.93 0.64
CA SER A 59 3.07 4.85 0.16
C SER A 59 2.23 3.64 -0.26
N PRO A 60 2.22 3.26 -1.54
CA PRO A 60 1.67 1.97 -1.93
C PRO A 60 2.45 0.83 -1.26
N THR A 61 1.74 -0.12 -0.66
CA THR A 61 2.36 -1.23 0.07
C THR A 61 1.86 -2.56 -0.48
N SER A 62 2.76 -3.42 -0.95
CA SER A 62 2.37 -4.76 -1.39
C SER A 62 2.06 -5.66 -0.21
N ALA A 63 1.10 -6.55 -0.39
CA ALA A 63 0.75 -7.56 0.61
C ALA A 63 1.94 -8.48 0.91
N ASP A 64 2.77 -8.80 -0.10
CA ASP A 64 3.95 -9.63 0.07
C ASP A 64 5.01 -8.96 0.95
N ALA A 65 5.29 -7.67 0.74
CA ALA A 65 6.21 -6.92 1.58
C ALA A 65 5.70 -6.84 3.04
N LEU A 66 4.39 -6.62 3.22
CA LEU A 66 3.79 -6.60 4.55
C LEU A 66 3.83 -7.98 5.22
N ALA A 67 3.58 -9.05 4.46
CA ALA A 67 3.66 -10.43 4.95
C ALA A 67 5.08 -10.77 5.41
N GLY A 68 6.12 -10.40 4.65
CA GLY A 68 7.51 -10.60 5.05
C GLY A 68 7.86 -9.90 6.37
N PHE A 69 7.36 -8.69 6.59
CA PHE A 69 7.52 -8.03 7.88
C PHE A 69 6.78 -8.75 9.01
N ILE A 70 5.53 -9.18 8.77
CA ILE A 70 4.75 -9.92 9.77
C ILE A 70 5.43 -11.25 10.12
N GLU A 71 5.93 -11.97 9.13
CA GLU A 71 6.70 -13.20 9.34
C GLU A 71 7.93 -12.95 10.22
N CYS A 72 8.70 -11.89 9.93
CA CYS A 72 9.83 -11.50 10.77
C CYS A 72 9.41 -11.24 12.21
N LEU A 73 8.31 -10.51 12.45
CA LEU A 73 7.78 -10.24 13.79
C LEU A 73 7.37 -11.50 14.55
N MET A 74 6.81 -12.49 13.86
CA MET A 74 6.37 -13.75 14.49
C MET A 74 7.52 -14.53 15.14
N HIS A 75 8.75 -14.29 14.72
CA HIS A 75 9.96 -14.92 15.30
C HIS A 75 10.61 -14.09 16.41
N THR A 76 9.97 -13.00 16.83
CA THR A 76 10.47 -12.11 17.87
C THR A 76 9.51 -12.03 19.07
N ARG A 77 9.92 -11.28 20.09
CA ARG A 77 9.05 -10.87 21.21
C ARG A 77 8.88 -9.35 21.26
N GLU A 78 9.00 -8.73 20.10
CA GLU A 78 8.88 -7.29 19.92
C GLU A 78 7.40 -6.89 19.80
N PHE A 79 6.77 -6.69 20.96
CA PHE A 79 5.37 -6.27 21.05
C PHE A 79 5.21 -4.77 20.84
N GLY A 80 4.05 -4.33 20.42
CA GLY A 80 3.70 -2.93 20.30
C GLY A 80 3.03 -2.52 18.99
N LEU A 81 3.13 -1.23 18.69
CA LEU A 81 2.57 -0.63 17.48
C LEU A 81 3.66 -0.34 16.46
N TYR A 82 3.47 -0.82 15.25
CA TYR A 82 4.34 -0.60 14.11
C TYR A 82 3.59 0.09 12.96
N HIS A 83 4.26 1.01 12.30
CA HIS A 83 3.93 1.39 10.95
C HIS A 83 4.79 0.56 10.00
N ALA A 84 4.17 -0.04 9.00
CA ALA A 84 4.84 -0.83 7.97
C ALA A 84 4.22 -0.51 6.61
N SER A 85 4.78 0.47 5.94
CA SER A 85 4.49 0.82 4.55
C SER A 85 5.77 0.71 3.74
N CYS A 86 5.68 0.46 2.43
CA CYS A 86 6.86 0.52 1.58
C CYS A 86 7.53 1.89 1.65
N ASP A 87 8.84 1.93 1.45
CA ASP A 87 9.61 3.17 1.48
C ASP A 87 9.29 4.05 0.26
N GLY A 88 9.47 5.35 0.42
CA GLY A 88 9.10 6.36 -0.56
C GLY A 88 7.63 6.74 -0.49
N SER A 89 7.23 7.66 -1.33
CA SER A 89 5.85 8.17 -1.41
C SER A 89 5.52 8.56 -2.85
N CYS A 90 4.24 8.56 -3.17
CA CYS A 90 3.74 9.03 -4.44
C CYS A 90 2.29 9.52 -4.33
N SER A 91 1.85 10.26 -5.33
CA SER A 91 0.43 10.54 -5.53
C SER A 91 -0.30 9.35 -6.16
N ARG A 92 -1.64 9.37 -6.14
CA ARG A 92 -2.46 8.39 -6.87
C ARG A 92 -2.13 8.38 -8.35
N ALA A 93 -1.93 9.56 -8.94
CA ALA A 93 -1.61 9.70 -10.35
C ALA A 93 -0.21 9.15 -10.66
N GLU A 94 0.80 9.43 -9.82
CA GLU A 94 2.15 8.87 -9.99
C GLU A 94 2.16 7.35 -9.86
N TRP A 95 1.42 6.80 -8.90
CA TRP A 95 1.28 5.35 -8.76
C TRP A 95 0.65 4.73 -10.01
N ALA A 96 -0.42 5.34 -10.57
CA ALA A 96 -1.04 4.87 -11.79
C ALA A 96 -0.09 4.93 -13.01
N ARG A 97 0.72 6.01 -13.14
CA ARG A 97 1.73 6.11 -14.21
C ARG A 97 2.73 4.95 -14.13
N GLU A 98 3.19 4.60 -12.93
CA GLU A 98 4.12 3.50 -12.75
C GLU A 98 3.48 2.13 -13.04
N ILE A 99 2.22 1.92 -12.64
CA ILE A 99 1.43 0.73 -13.02
C ILE A 99 1.35 0.58 -14.53
N LEU A 100 1.01 1.66 -15.25
CA LEU A 100 0.91 1.66 -16.70
C LEU A 100 2.27 1.39 -17.36
N ARG A 101 3.33 2.03 -16.88
CA ARG A 101 4.70 1.83 -17.35
C ARG A 101 5.13 0.36 -17.27
N LEU A 102 4.93 -0.29 -16.14
CA LEU A 102 5.28 -1.70 -15.94
C LEU A 102 4.46 -2.68 -16.79
N ASN A 103 3.35 -2.20 -17.37
CA ASN A 103 2.50 -2.98 -18.27
C ASN A 103 2.61 -2.58 -19.75
N GLY A 104 3.59 -1.73 -20.11
CA GLY A 104 3.80 -1.28 -21.49
C GLY A 104 2.67 -0.40 -22.04
N MET A 105 2.00 0.34 -21.15
CA MET A 105 0.87 1.21 -21.45
C MET A 105 1.21 2.70 -21.24
N ASP A 106 2.46 3.09 -21.42
CA ASP A 106 2.98 4.45 -21.17
C ASP A 106 2.28 5.53 -22.00
N SER A 107 1.71 5.16 -23.14
CA SER A 107 0.96 6.08 -24.02
C SER A 107 -0.42 6.48 -23.46
N ILE A 108 -0.92 5.78 -22.47
CA ILE A 108 -2.23 6.08 -21.86
C ILE A 108 -2.10 7.28 -20.92
N PRO A 109 -2.87 8.38 -21.18
CA PRO A 109 -2.77 9.56 -20.35
C PRO A 109 -3.36 9.34 -18.96
N VAL A 110 -2.62 9.77 -17.92
CA VAL A 110 -3.12 9.92 -16.56
C VAL A 110 -3.46 11.38 -16.34
N ILE A 111 -4.74 11.69 -16.28
CA ILE A 111 -5.28 13.04 -16.16
C ILE A 111 -5.47 13.34 -14.68
N SER A 112 -4.90 14.47 -14.23
CA SER A 112 -5.16 14.99 -12.90
C SER A 112 -6.58 15.54 -12.81
N ALA A 113 -7.35 15.04 -11.84
CA ALA A 113 -8.60 15.64 -11.45
C ALA A 113 -8.64 15.74 -9.95
N ALA A 114 -9.02 16.87 -9.42
CA ALA A 114 -9.33 16.99 -8.00
C ALA A 114 -10.55 16.10 -7.72
N GLU A 115 -10.35 14.97 -7.06
CA GLU A 115 -11.48 14.27 -6.47
C GLU A 115 -12.01 15.15 -5.34
N ASN A 116 -13.25 15.57 -5.46
CA ASN A 116 -13.93 16.35 -4.43
C ASN A 116 -14.33 15.42 -3.27
N THR A 117 -13.34 14.94 -2.54
CA THR A 117 -13.55 14.02 -1.41
C THR A 117 -13.12 14.68 -0.11
N GLU A 118 -14.01 15.47 0.47
CA GLU A 118 -13.94 15.87 1.88
C GLU A 118 -13.86 14.65 2.84
N LEU A 119 -14.00 13.44 2.31
CA LEU A 119 -14.09 12.17 3.07
C LEU A 119 -12.75 11.46 3.26
N ARG A 120 -11.71 11.79 2.48
CA ARG A 120 -10.39 11.14 2.57
C ARG A 120 -9.29 12.14 2.88
N PRO A 121 -8.39 11.81 3.83
CA PRO A 121 -7.21 12.64 4.06
C PRO A 121 -6.33 12.69 2.80
N ARG A 122 -5.86 13.88 2.45
CA ARG A 122 -4.97 14.07 1.30
C ARG A 122 -3.56 13.52 1.54
N PHE A 123 -3.13 13.49 2.79
CA PHE A 123 -1.82 13.02 3.19
C PHE A 123 -1.93 11.91 4.23
N THR A 124 -1.57 10.69 3.85
CA THR A 124 -1.67 9.48 4.69
C THR A 124 -0.36 8.70 4.75
N LEU A 125 0.77 9.38 4.50
CA LEU A 125 2.09 8.79 4.61
C LEU A 125 2.36 8.38 6.06
N LEU A 126 2.82 7.15 6.25
CA LEU A 126 3.23 6.62 7.54
C LEU A 126 4.75 6.67 7.66
N ASP A 127 5.23 6.99 8.84
CA ASP A 127 6.65 6.89 9.18
C ASP A 127 6.94 5.53 9.83
N ASN A 128 7.84 4.75 9.22
CA ASN A 128 8.30 3.44 9.69
C ASN A 128 9.33 3.58 10.83
N MET A 129 9.16 4.55 11.73
CA MET A 129 10.14 4.88 12.78
C MET A 129 10.54 3.67 13.61
N MET A 130 9.57 2.86 14.05
CA MET A 130 9.87 1.67 14.87
C MET A 130 10.69 0.63 14.13
N LEU A 131 10.48 0.44 12.82
CA LEU A 131 11.30 -0.46 12.03
C LEU A 131 12.75 0.03 11.93
N ARG A 132 12.96 1.33 11.80
CA ARG A 132 14.31 1.92 11.77
C ARG A 132 15.01 1.84 13.12
N ILE A 133 14.30 2.06 14.22
CA ILE A 133 14.89 2.02 15.57
C ILE A 133 15.25 0.59 15.95
N THR A 134 14.37 -0.37 15.70
CA THR A 134 14.58 -1.77 16.06
C THR A 134 15.51 -2.52 15.12
N GLY A 135 15.63 -2.06 13.87
CA GLY A 135 16.38 -2.75 12.83
C GLY A 135 15.78 -4.12 12.44
N LEU A 136 14.53 -4.38 12.84
CA LEU A 136 13.87 -5.67 12.64
C LEU A 136 13.65 -6.02 11.17
N TYR A 137 13.29 -5.03 10.37
CA TYR A 137 12.94 -5.24 8.97
C TYR A 137 13.07 -3.95 8.19
N GLN A 138 13.53 -4.06 6.96
CA GLN A 138 13.58 -2.95 6.02
C GLN A 138 12.50 -3.16 4.96
N MET A 139 11.51 -2.27 4.93
CA MET A 139 10.50 -2.28 3.88
C MET A 139 11.13 -1.93 2.53
N PRO A 140 10.75 -2.59 1.44
CA PRO A 140 11.24 -2.27 0.12
C PRO A 140 10.73 -0.91 -0.35
N ASP A 141 11.42 -0.29 -1.31
CA ASP A 141 10.90 0.86 -2.07
C ASP A 141 9.60 0.45 -2.79
N TRP A 142 8.61 1.35 -2.83
CA TRP A 142 7.29 1.04 -3.38
C TRP A 142 7.31 0.68 -4.88
N LYS A 143 8.26 1.24 -5.68
CA LYS A 143 8.40 0.90 -7.10
C LYS A 143 8.96 -0.49 -7.29
N ASN A 144 9.93 -0.86 -6.46
CA ASN A 144 10.51 -2.20 -6.46
C ASN A 144 9.44 -3.24 -6.07
N ALA A 145 8.70 -2.99 -5.00
CA ALA A 145 7.60 -3.85 -4.57
C ALA A 145 6.51 -4.00 -5.64
N LEU A 146 6.23 -2.93 -6.40
CA LEU A 146 5.27 -2.99 -7.50
C LEU A 146 5.79 -3.78 -8.69
N ALA A 147 7.08 -3.67 -9.02
CA ALA A 147 7.71 -4.46 -10.08
C ALA A 147 7.71 -5.97 -9.74
N ASP A 148 8.04 -6.31 -8.49
CA ASP A 148 8.00 -7.68 -7.99
C ASP A 148 6.59 -8.27 -8.04
N TYR A 149 5.58 -7.50 -7.64
CA TYR A 149 4.17 -7.90 -7.75
C TYR A 149 3.79 -8.30 -9.19
N PHE A 150 4.16 -7.49 -10.19
CA PHE A 150 3.87 -7.84 -11.58
C PHE A 150 4.68 -9.03 -12.10
N SER A 151 5.90 -9.22 -11.63
CA SER A 151 6.72 -10.38 -11.96
C SER A 151 6.09 -11.68 -11.45
N THR A 152 5.61 -11.68 -10.20
CA THR A 152 4.94 -12.82 -9.57
C THR A 152 3.58 -13.10 -10.23
N LYS A 153 2.78 -12.06 -10.52
CA LYS A 153 1.48 -12.18 -11.16
C LYS A 153 1.58 -12.80 -12.57
N LYS A 154 2.62 -12.48 -13.34
CA LYS A 154 2.90 -13.07 -14.65
C LYS A 154 3.32 -14.53 -14.54
N GLY A 155 4.12 -14.90 -13.53
CA GLY A 155 4.58 -16.28 -13.29
C GLY A 155 3.48 -17.22 -12.78
N GLY A 156 2.46 -16.71 -12.12
CA GLY A 156 1.33 -17.50 -11.58
C GLY A 156 0.22 -17.80 -12.59
N ALA A 157 0.21 -17.18 -13.77
CA ALA A 157 -0.79 -17.39 -14.82
C ALA A 157 -0.55 -18.67 -15.66
N HIS A 158 0.48 -19.46 -15.33
CA HIS A 158 0.86 -20.70 -16.04
C HIS A 158 0.71 -21.98 -15.20
N LYS A 159 -0.12 -21.98 -14.17
CA LYS A 159 -0.44 -23.21 -13.43
C LYS A 159 -1.93 -23.50 -13.44
#